data_3b6867c61eb21d915b87d0c40d2a4d7d
#
_entry.id   3b6867c61eb21d915b87d0c40d2a4d7d
#
_cell.length_a   1.000
_cell.length_b   1.000
_cell.length_c   1.000
_cell.angle_alpha   90.00
_cell.angle_beta   90.00
_cell.angle_gamma   90.00
#
_symmetry.space_group_name_H-M   'P 1'
#
loop_
_entity.id
_entity.type
_entity.pdbx_description
1 polymer ?
#
loop_
_entity_poly.entity_id
_entity_poly.type
_entity_poly.pdbx_seq_one_letter_code
_entity_poly.pdbx_strand_id
1 'polypeptide(L)' 'MSTKVHSIGDIVEAYCSRCRLNLDTSVAAVLDGNVQKIMCRTCGNECKYRPPVDMD' A
#
# COMPACT_ATOMS: atom_id res chain seq x y z
N MET A 1 13.37 1.14 -18.53
CA MET A 1 13.39 1.28 -17.89
C MET A 1 12.79 1.43 -17.05
N SER A 2 12.45 1.39 -16.61
CA SER A 2 11.91 1.78 -15.82
C SER A 2 11.46 1.15 -14.89
N THR A 3 12.03 0.67 -14.06
CA THR A 3 11.59 0.08 -13.04
C THR A 3 10.93 0.99 -12.17
N LYS A 4 9.80 0.71 -11.77
CA LYS A 4 9.12 1.46 -10.93
C LYS A 4 9.42 1.11 -9.61
N VAL A 5 10.19 1.70 -8.85
CA VAL A 5 10.47 1.47 -7.45
C VAL A 5 9.64 2.46 -6.70
N HIS A 6 8.77 1.99 -5.83
CA HIS A 6 7.98 2.87 -5.01
C HIS A 6 8.84 3.44 -3.89
N SER A 7 8.62 4.69 -3.56
CA SER A 7 9.36 5.35 -2.50
C SER A 7 8.42 5.66 -1.36
N ILE A 8 8.98 5.86 -0.17
CA ILE A 8 8.17 6.23 0.97
C ILE A 8 7.44 7.52 0.65
N GLY A 9 6.16 7.53 0.91
CA GLY A 9 5.30 8.66 0.56
C GLY A 9 4.55 8.51 -0.74
N ASP A 10 4.93 7.54 -1.56
CA ASP A 10 4.20 7.31 -2.81
C ASP A 10 2.82 6.76 -2.50
N ILE A 11 1.90 6.99 -3.40
CA ILE A 11 0.54 6.48 -3.24
C ILE A 11 0.39 5.23 -4.09
N VAL A 12 -0.06 4.16 -3.48
CA VAL A 12 -0.31 2.92 -4.19
C VAL A 12 -1.66 2.37 -3.76
N GLU A 13 -2.30 1.65 -4.64
CA GLU A 13 -3.54 0.99 -4.29
C GLU A 13 -3.20 -0.31 -3.56
N ALA A 14 -3.85 -0.54 -2.44
CA ALA A 14 -3.63 -1.75 -1.66
C ALA A 14 -4.90 -2.10 -0.91
N TYR A 15 -4.98 -3.33 -0.50
CA TYR A 15 -6.15 -3.79 0.25
C TYR A 15 -5.95 -3.46 1.73
N CYS A 16 -6.91 -2.78 2.31
CA CYS A 16 -6.89 -2.49 3.74
C CYS A 16 -7.80 -3.49 4.45
N SER A 17 -7.22 -4.35 5.28
CA SER A 17 -8.02 -5.36 5.96
C SER A 17 -8.94 -4.74 7.00
N ARG A 18 -8.60 -3.56 7.51
CA ARG A 18 -9.46 -2.91 8.46
C ARG A 18 -10.69 -2.33 7.81
N CYS A 19 -10.51 -1.72 6.65
CA CYS A 19 -11.62 -1.14 5.91
C CYS A 19 -12.27 -2.18 5.00
N ARG A 20 -11.55 -3.28 4.75
CA ARG A 20 -12.00 -4.36 3.86
C ARG A 20 -12.29 -3.86 2.46
N LEU A 21 -11.45 -2.96 2.01
CA LEU A 21 -11.60 -2.38 0.69
C LEU A 21 -10.23 -2.12 0.10
N ASN A 22 -10.17 -2.07 -1.22
CA ASN A 22 -8.98 -1.62 -1.90
C ASN A 22 -9.01 -0.11 -1.89
N LEU A 23 -8.00 0.49 -1.29
CA LEU A 23 -7.96 1.93 -1.11
C LEU A 23 -6.60 2.48 -1.49
N ASP A 24 -6.55 3.78 -1.69
CA ASP A 24 -5.28 4.44 -1.90
C ASP A 24 -4.55 4.50 -0.58
N THR A 25 -3.32 4.09 -0.58
CA THR A 25 -2.52 4.07 0.63
C THR A 25 -1.19 4.74 0.35
N SER A 26 -0.53 5.15 1.41
CA SER A 26 0.81 5.73 1.30
C SER A 26 1.83 4.66 1.63
N VAL A 27 2.92 4.65 0.90
CA VAL A 27 4.01 3.71 1.19
C VAL A 27 4.68 4.15 2.48
N ALA A 28 4.71 3.27 3.47
CA ALA A 28 5.31 3.57 4.76
C ALA A 28 6.71 2.99 4.89
N ALA A 29 6.97 1.86 4.25
CA ALA A 29 8.29 1.25 4.32
C ALA A 29 8.56 0.45 3.04
N VAL A 30 9.81 0.49 2.61
CA VAL A 30 10.23 -0.22 1.41
C VAL A 30 11.45 -1.04 1.75
N LEU A 31 11.53 -2.25 1.25
CA LEU A 31 12.66 -3.11 1.44
C LEU A 31 13.01 -3.76 0.11
N ASP A 32 14.25 -3.61 -0.33
CA ASP A 32 14.72 -4.20 -1.59
C ASP A 32 13.85 -3.80 -2.78
N GLY A 33 13.37 -2.57 -2.78
CA GLY A 33 12.53 -2.09 -3.87
C GLY A 33 11.09 -2.56 -3.79
N ASN A 34 10.74 -3.31 -2.76
CA ASN A 34 9.38 -3.81 -2.60
C ASN A 34 8.72 -3.10 -1.43
N VAL A 35 7.46 -2.79 -1.59
CA VAL A 35 6.70 -2.14 -0.53
C VAL A 35 6.48 -3.14 0.60
N GLN A 36 6.89 -2.79 1.80
CA GLN A 36 6.73 -3.65 2.95
C GLN A 36 5.53 -3.25 3.79
N LYS A 37 5.36 -1.95 4.01
CA LYS A 37 4.27 -1.46 4.81
C LYS A 37 3.62 -0.28 4.16
N ILE A 38 2.36 -0.10 4.44
CA ILE A 38 1.60 1.01 3.90
C ILE A 38 0.79 1.62 5.02
N MET A 39 0.35 2.84 4.80
CA MET A 39 -0.55 3.49 5.74
C MET A 39 -1.85 3.77 5.01
N CYS A 40 -2.94 3.25 5.54
CA CYS A 40 -4.24 3.49 4.96
C CYS A 40 -4.64 4.94 5.21
N ARG A 41 -4.96 5.65 4.15
CA ARG A 41 -5.30 7.07 4.27
C ARG A 41 -6.71 7.27 4.79
N THR A 42 -7.51 6.24 4.76
CA THR A 42 -8.88 6.33 5.24
C THR A 42 -8.96 6.13 6.74
N CYS A 43 -8.33 5.09 7.27
CA CYS A 43 -8.37 4.85 8.69
C CYS A 43 -7.11 5.34 9.40
N GLY A 44 -6.06 5.67 8.65
CA GLY A 44 -4.85 6.22 9.24
C GLY A 44 -3.96 5.22 9.94
N ASN A 45 -4.19 3.93 9.74
CA ASN A 45 -3.40 2.91 10.39
C ASN A 45 -2.37 2.31 9.47
N GLU A 46 -1.19 2.06 9.99
CA GLU A 46 -0.13 1.42 9.24
C GLU A 46 -0.35 -0.08 9.27
N CYS A 47 -0.14 -0.73 8.16
CA CYS A 47 -0.28 -2.17 8.10
C CYS A 47 0.64 -2.72 7.01
N LYS A 48 0.76 -4.05 6.95
CA LYS A 48 1.57 -4.66 5.94
C LYS A 48 0.96 -4.42 4.59
N TYR A 49 1.82 -4.29 3.59
CA TYR A 49 1.35 -4.12 2.23
C TYR A 49 0.59 -5.38 1.79
N ARG A 50 -0.55 -5.18 1.21
CA ARG A 50 -1.31 -6.25 0.61
C ARG A 50 -1.77 -5.78 -0.74
N PRO A 51 -1.54 -6.54 -1.80
CA PRO A 51 -1.99 -6.11 -3.11
C PRO A 51 -3.51 -6.02 -3.14
N PRO A 52 -4.06 -5.18 -4.00
CA PRO A 52 -5.52 -5.08 -4.10
C PRO A 52 -6.11 -6.43 -4.49
N VAL A 53 -7.26 -6.74 -3.91
CA VAL A 53 -7.92 -8.00 -4.19
C VAL A 53 -9.11 -7.76 -5.08
N ASP A 54 -9.55 -8.82 -5.73
CA ASP A 54 -10.69 -8.75 -6.60
C ASP A 54 -11.92 -8.80 -5.75
N MET A 55 -12.69 -7.74 -5.74
CA MET A 55 -13.87 -7.69 -4.91
C MET A 55 -15.09 -7.77 -5.78
N ASP A 56 -15.76 -8.86 -5.76
CA ASP A 56 -16.93 -9.05 -6.57
C ASP A 56 -18.19 -8.81 -5.84
#